data_60a0fadf78d947b3b15f8bb2195dc648
#
_entry.id   60a0fadf78d947b3b15f8bb2195dc648
#
_cell.length_a   1.000
_cell.length_b   1.000
_cell.length_c   1.000
_cell.angle_alpha   90.00
_cell.angle_beta   90.00
_cell.angle_gamma   90.00
#
_symmetry.space_group_name_H-M   'P 1'
#
loop_
_entity.id
_entity.type
_entity.pdbx_description
1 polymer ?
#
loop_
_entity_poly.entity_id
_entity_poly.type
_entity_poly.pdbx_seq_one_letter_code
_entity_poly.pdbx_strand_id
1 'polypeptide(L)'
;MKLKHVGMIVVSVLAMSSAAVSAAEGDESVTTTVNGGVIHFKGEVVNAACAIDSESMNQTVELGQVRSSRLAKAGDLSSAVGFNIKLNDCDTNVSSNAAVAFLGTTVTSNDDTLALQSSAAGSAQNVGIQILDRTGEVLILDGATFSAKTDLY
;
A
#
# COMPACT_ATOMS: atom_id res chain seq x y z
N MET A 1 -46.29 30.47 -19.75
CA MET A 1 -46.85 31.76 -20.18
C MET A 1 -45.76 32.79 -20.37
N LYS A 2 -45.70 33.33 -21.66
CA LYS A 2 -45.11 34.60 -22.11
C LYS A 2 -43.60 34.84 -21.86
N LEU A 3 -42.79 34.60 -22.74
CA LEU A 3 -42.25 35.25 -23.98
C LEU A 3 -42.41 36.77 -24.07
N LYS A 4 -41.27 37.50 -24.12
CA LYS A 4 -41.04 38.79 -24.83
C LYS A 4 -39.54 39.06 -24.86
N HIS A 5 -39.03 39.03 -25.93
CA HIS A 5 -38.52 39.69 -27.11
C HIS A 5 -38.05 41.13 -26.93
N VAL A 6 -36.96 41.46 -27.72
CA VAL A 6 -36.56 42.75 -28.32
C VAL A 6 -35.52 43.52 -27.50
N GLY A 7 -34.42 43.99 -28.02
CA GLY A 7 -34.08 44.38 -29.38
C GLY A 7 -32.59 44.72 -29.55
N MET A 8 -32.24 44.57 -30.73
CA MET A 8 -31.01 44.88 -31.43
C MET A 8 -30.78 46.37 -31.58
N ILE A 9 -29.61 46.89 -31.26
CA ILE A 9 -29.11 48.13 -31.84
C ILE A 9 -27.63 48.00 -32.14
N VAL A 10 -27.31 48.05 -33.42
CA VAL A 10 -25.98 48.21 -33.99
C VAL A 10 -25.70 49.71 -34.09
N VAL A 11 -24.61 50.17 -33.57
CA VAL A 11 -24.04 51.48 -33.96
C VAL A 11 -22.54 51.30 -34.16
N SER A 12 -22.15 51.33 -35.42
CA SER A 12 -20.78 51.43 -35.88
C SER A 12 -20.33 52.89 -35.88
N VAL A 13 -19.21 53.16 -35.19
CA VAL A 13 -18.46 54.41 -35.40
C VAL A 13 -16.99 54.03 -35.62
N LEU A 14 -16.54 54.21 -36.85
CA LEU A 14 -15.10 54.22 -37.17
C LEU A 14 -14.52 55.57 -36.69
N ALA A 15 -13.49 55.52 -35.90
CA ALA A 15 -12.55 56.62 -35.74
C ALA A 15 -11.12 56.04 -35.81
N MET A 16 -10.44 56.34 -36.91
CA MET A 16 -9.00 56.13 -37.08
C MET A 16 -8.24 57.19 -36.28
N SER A 17 -7.42 56.72 -35.33
CA SER A 17 -6.33 57.53 -34.83
C SER A 17 -5.09 56.66 -34.69
N SER A 18 -4.10 56.92 -35.53
CA SER A 18 -2.77 56.33 -35.50
C SER A 18 -2.06 56.85 -34.26
N ALA A 19 -1.77 55.99 -33.32
CA ALA A 19 -0.85 56.21 -32.22
C ALA A 19 0.29 55.19 -32.32
N ALA A 20 1.50 55.69 -32.22
CA ALA A 20 2.72 54.93 -32.30
C ALA A 20 2.76 53.78 -31.29
N VAL A 21 3.04 52.59 -31.80
CA VAL A 21 3.26 51.39 -31.00
C VAL A 21 4.70 51.44 -30.48
N SER A 22 4.90 51.75 -29.21
CA SER A 22 6.07 51.31 -28.47
C SER A 22 5.96 49.81 -28.27
N ALA A 23 6.83 49.07 -28.92
CA ALA A 23 7.01 47.65 -28.63
C ALA A 23 7.57 47.51 -27.21
N ALA A 24 6.71 47.25 -26.24
CA ALA A 24 7.12 46.63 -25.01
C ALA A 24 7.19 45.11 -25.31
N GLU A 25 8.39 44.59 -25.40
CA GLU A 25 8.62 43.14 -25.29
C GLU A 25 8.10 42.70 -23.92
N GLY A 26 6.84 42.35 -23.85
CA GLY A 26 6.30 41.60 -22.75
C GLY A 26 6.76 40.15 -22.93
N ASP A 27 7.59 39.71 -22.02
CA ASP A 27 7.89 38.30 -21.81
C ASP A 27 6.55 37.58 -21.53
N GLU A 28 5.87 37.11 -22.58
CA GLU A 28 4.70 36.24 -22.43
C GLU A 28 5.19 34.91 -21.87
N SER A 29 5.15 34.80 -20.57
CA SER A 29 5.26 33.53 -19.90
C SER A 29 4.18 32.58 -20.44
N VAL A 30 4.58 31.72 -21.38
CA VAL A 30 3.69 30.70 -21.93
C VAL A 30 3.44 29.68 -20.83
N THR A 31 2.31 29.81 -20.14
CA THR A 31 1.86 28.83 -19.17
C THR A 31 1.29 27.64 -19.91
N THR A 32 2.01 26.54 -19.96
CA THR A 32 1.51 25.27 -20.48
C THR A 32 0.77 24.52 -19.37
N THR A 33 -0.53 24.36 -19.50
CA THR A 33 -1.32 23.52 -18.62
C THR A 33 -1.28 22.10 -19.15
N VAL A 34 -0.79 21.16 -18.31
CA VAL A 34 -0.84 19.73 -18.59
C VAL A 34 -1.90 19.08 -17.68
N ASN A 35 -2.59 18.08 -18.21
CA ASN A 35 -3.50 17.31 -17.39
C ASN A 35 -2.69 16.50 -16.37
N GLY A 36 -2.90 16.79 -15.10
CA GLY A 36 -2.35 15.99 -14.00
C GLY A 36 -3.07 14.65 -13.87
N GLY A 37 -2.45 13.72 -13.16
CA GLY A 37 -3.07 12.46 -12.80
C GLY A 37 -4.03 12.62 -11.61
N VAL A 38 -4.75 11.54 -11.30
CA VAL A 38 -5.56 11.42 -10.08
C VAL A 38 -4.71 10.79 -8.99
N ILE A 39 -4.67 11.41 -7.82
CA ILE A 39 -3.98 10.90 -6.64
C ILE A 39 -5.05 10.47 -5.63
N HIS A 40 -5.00 9.22 -5.24
CA HIS A 40 -5.88 8.68 -4.20
C HIS A 40 -5.15 8.63 -2.87
N PHE A 41 -5.72 9.31 -1.87
CA PHE A 41 -5.24 9.25 -0.49
C PHE A 41 -6.12 8.28 0.30
N LYS A 42 -5.48 7.33 0.99
CA LYS A 42 -6.14 6.41 1.90
C LYS A 42 -5.41 6.43 3.23
N GLY A 43 -6.16 6.44 4.30
CA GLY A 43 -5.62 6.41 5.65
C GLY A 43 -6.69 5.97 6.63
N GLU A 44 -6.27 5.50 7.78
CA GLU A 44 -7.11 5.09 8.89
C GLU A 44 -6.61 5.75 10.17
N VAL A 45 -7.53 6.17 11.02
CA VAL A 45 -7.21 6.69 12.36
C VAL A 45 -7.53 5.59 13.36
N VAL A 46 -6.51 5.15 14.10
CA VAL A 46 -6.62 4.07 15.08
C VAL A 46 -6.42 4.61 16.50
N ASN A 47 -7.13 4.03 17.45
CA ASN A 47 -6.93 4.29 18.87
C ASN A 47 -6.14 3.13 19.51
N ALA A 48 -4.84 3.10 19.25
CA ALA A 48 -3.91 2.08 19.73
C ALA A 48 -2.61 2.74 20.18
N ALA A 49 -1.75 1.97 20.87
CA ALA A 49 -0.46 2.46 21.32
C ALA A 49 0.50 2.83 20.19
N CYS A 50 0.36 2.18 19.03
CA CYS A 50 1.16 2.44 17.83
C CYS A 50 0.27 2.43 16.59
N ALA A 51 0.74 3.05 15.50
CA ALA A 51 0.20 2.87 14.15
C ALA A 51 1.11 1.92 13.34
N ILE A 52 0.53 1.14 12.44
CA ILE A 52 1.31 0.32 11.51
C ILE A 52 1.79 1.22 10.37
N ASP A 53 3.07 1.12 10.03
CA ASP A 53 3.64 1.83 8.88
C ASP A 53 2.96 1.40 7.58
N SER A 54 2.74 2.35 6.67
CA SER A 54 2.02 2.10 5.41
C SER A 54 2.69 1.03 4.53
N GLU A 55 4.02 0.92 4.56
CA GLU A 55 4.76 -0.11 3.82
C GLU A 55 4.54 -1.50 4.41
N SER A 56 4.20 -1.60 5.69
CA SER A 56 3.93 -2.86 6.39
C SER A 56 2.49 -3.34 6.27
N MET A 57 1.54 -2.47 5.83
CA MET A 57 0.12 -2.83 5.71
C MET A 57 -0.17 -3.79 4.55
N ASN A 58 0.57 -3.70 3.44
CA ASN A 58 0.39 -4.54 2.25
C ASN A 58 1.76 -5.03 1.75
N GLN A 59 2.48 -5.74 2.60
CA GLN A 59 3.83 -6.18 2.33
C GLN A 59 3.84 -7.48 1.50
N THR A 60 4.71 -7.52 0.49
CA THR A 60 5.04 -8.76 -0.23
C THR A 60 6.40 -9.26 0.24
N VAL A 61 6.46 -10.48 0.70
CA VAL A 61 7.70 -11.14 1.09
C VAL A 61 8.16 -12.06 -0.04
N GLU A 62 9.26 -11.72 -0.69
CA GLU A 62 9.82 -12.49 -1.79
C GLU A 62 10.62 -13.67 -1.25
N LEU A 63 10.05 -14.87 -1.34
CA LEU A 63 10.68 -16.10 -0.84
C LEU A 63 11.79 -16.64 -1.75
N GLY A 64 11.92 -16.11 -2.97
CA GLY A 64 12.88 -16.57 -3.96
C GLY A 64 12.55 -17.96 -4.52
N GLN A 65 13.56 -18.67 -4.99
CA GLN A 65 13.43 -20.00 -5.58
C GLN A 65 14.05 -21.07 -4.68
N VAL A 66 13.30 -22.11 -4.43
CA VAL A 66 13.76 -23.30 -3.68
C VAL A 66 13.78 -24.51 -4.60
N ARG A 67 14.90 -25.25 -4.62
CA ARG A 67 15.00 -26.49 -5.40
C ARG A 67 14.10 -27.55 -4.78
N SER A 68 13.36 -28.29 -5.62
CA SER A 68 12.49 -29.39 -5.17
C SER A 68 13.27 -30.49 -4.42
N SER A 69 14.53 -30.73 -4.80
CA SER A 69 15.41 -31.68 -4.10
C SER A 69 15.72 -31.30 -2.63
N ARG A 70 15.51 -30.02 -2.27
CA ARG A 70 15.68 -29.55 -0.89
C ARG A 70 14.46 -29.81 0.00
N LEU A 71 13.31 -30.05 -0.63
CA LEU A 71 12.03 -30.35 0.01
C LEU A 71 11.54 -31.74 -0.41
N ALA A 72 12.45 -32.72 -0.47
CA ALA A 72 12.16 -34.04 -1.02
C ALA A 72 11.42 -34.96 -0.05
N LYS A 73 11.48 -34.70 1.25
CA LYS A 73 10.89 -35.51 2.30
C LYS A 73 9.97 -34.62 3.19
N ALA A 74 8.99 -35.27 3.78
CA ALA A 74 8.16 -34.59 4.79
C ALA A 74 9.05 -34.10 5.96
N GLY A 75 8.85 -32.84 6.33
CA GLY A 75 9.63 -32.16 7.35
C GLY A 75 10.89 -31.44 6.85
N ASP A 76 11.24 -31.56 5.56
CA ASP A 76 12.34 -30.79 4.99
C ASP A 76 11.98 -29.29 4.97
N LEU A 77 12.95 -28.44 5.29
CA LEU A 77 12.80 -26.99 5.35
C LEU A 77 13.77 -26.29 4.40
N SER A 78 13.32 -25.19 3.82
CA SER A 78 14.18 -24.23 3.12
C SER A 78 14.87 -23.30 4.11
N SER A 79 15.73 -22.41 3.60
CA SER A 79 16.25 -21.31 4.39
C SER A 79 15.12 -20.32 4.68
N ALA A 80 15.09 -19.75 5.89
CA ALA A 80 14.15 -18.72 6.26
C ALA A 80 14.48 -17.39 5.55
N VAL A 81 13.43 -16.65 5.19
CA VAL A 81 13.52 -15.29 4.66
C VAL A 81 12.94 -14.35 5.70
N GLY A 82 13.75 -13.39 6.16
CA GLY A 82 13.30 -12.42 7.16
C GLY A 82 12.43 -11.33 6.54
N PHE A 83 11.45 -10.86 7.32
CA PHE A 83 10.65 -9.68 7.02
C PHE A 83 10.41 -8.88 8.31
N ASN A 84 10.05 -7.62 8.19
CA ASN A 84 9.82 -6.74 9.32
C ASN A 84 8.44 -6.09 9.20
N ILE A 85 7.77 -5.97 10.33
CA ILE A 85 6.57 -5.15 10.47
C ILE A 85 6.97 -3.91 11.26
N LYS A 86 6.85 -2.74 10.63
CA LYS A 86 7.24 -1.46 11.23
C LYS A 86 6.05 -0.81 11.89
N LEU A 87 6.25 -0.33 13.10
CA LEU A 87 5.31 0.45 13.87
C LEU A 87 5.81 1.89 13.98
N ASN A 88 4.90 2.85 13.89
CA ASN A 88 5.16 4.28 14.01
C ASN A 88 4.34 4.87 15.14
N ASP A 89 4.77 6.05 15.62
CA ASP A 89 4.05 6.87 16.61
C ASP A 89 3.64 6.09 17.85
N CYS A 90 4.59 5.31 18.39
CA CYS A 90 4.33 4.49 19.58
C CYS A 90 4.28 5.35 20.86
N ASP A 91 3.22 5.20 21.63
CA ASP A 91 3.12 5.75 22.98
C ASP A 91 3.41 4.66 24.03
N THR A 92 4.62 4.69 24.56
CA THR A 92 5.08 3.72 25.56
C THR A 92 4.38 3.85 26.92
N ASN A 93 3.63 4.94 27.16
CA ASN A 93 2.76 5.06 28.34
C ASN A 93 1.48 4.22 28.20
N VAL A 94 1.05 3.93 26.96
CA VAL A 94 -0.11 3.08 26.68
C VAL A 94 0.29 1.60 26.63
N SER A 95 1.41 1.27 25.97
CA SER A 95 1.96 -0.08 25.96
C SER A 95 3.47 -0.06 25.78
N SER A 96 4.17 -0.87 26.55
CA SER A 96 5.64 -0.97 26.49
C SER A 96 6.16 -2.02 25.53
N ASN A 97 5.28 -2.86 24.98
CA ASN A 97 5.67 -3.91 24.05
C ASN A 97 4.56 -4.23 23.05
N ALA A 98 4.94 -4.82 21.94
CA ALA A 98 4.06 -5.31 20.89
C ALA A 98 4.31 -6.80 20.61
N ALA A 99 3.27 -7.48 20.15
CA ALA A 99 3.33 -8.83 19.61
C ALA A 99 2.38 -8.92 18.42
N VAL A 100 2.59 -9.87 17.54
CA VAL A 100 1.78 -10.06 16.33
C VAL A 100 1.16 -11.46 16.34
N ALA A 101 -0.09 -11.56 15.91
CA ALA A 101 -0.74 -12.82 15.57
C ALA A 101 -1.04 -12.84 14.07
N PHE A 102 -0.89 -13.98 13.45
CA PHE A 102 -1.18 -14.17 12.04
C PHE A 102 -2.41 -15.05 11.86
N LEU A 103 -3.23 -14.70 10.90
CA LEU A 103 -4.36 -15.50 10.48
C LEU A 103 -4.19 -15.88 9.01
N GLY A 104 -4.37 -17.15 8.69
CA GLY A 104 -4.27 -17.62 7.32
C GLY A 104 -4.97 -18.94 7.09
N THR A 105 -5.16 -19.31 5.83
CA THR A 105 -5.63 -20.65 5.47
C THR A 105 -4.47 -21.63 5.63
N THR A 106 -4.61 -22.56 6.56
CA THR A 106 -3.59 -23.57 6.85
C THR A 106 -3.81 -24.85 6.07
N VAL A 107 -2.77 -25.68 5.98
CA VAL A 107 -2.91 -27.02 5.41
C VAL A 107 -3.75 -27.90 6.36
N THR A 108 -4.52 -28.81 5.78
CA THR A 108 -5.34 -29.73 6.57
C THR A 108 -4.43 -30.52 7.54
N SER A 109 -4.72 -30.50 8.82
CA SER A 109 -4.00 -31.13 9.92
C SER A 109 -2.84 -30.33 10.53
N ASN A 110 -2.50 -29.14 10.04
CA ASN A 110 -1.41 -28.34 10.58
C ASN A 110 -1.81 -26.85 10.61
N ASP A 111 -2.06 -26.33 11.78
CA ASP A 111 -2.44 -24.92 12.02
C ASP A 111 -1.24 -23.96 12.09
N ASP A 112 -0.02 -24.47 11.98
CA ASP A 112 1.24 -23.76 11.92
C ASP A 112 1.79 -23.56 10.50
N THR A 113 1.12 -24.10 9.48
CA THR A 113 1.60 -24.09 8.09
C THR A 113 0.56 -23.54 7.13
N LEU A 114 0.86 -22.40 6.50
CA LEU A 114 0.00 -21.81 5.47
C LEU A 114 -0.07 -22.71 4.23
N ALA A 115 -1.29 -22.89 3.75
CA ALA A 115 -1.52 -23.54 2.46
C ALA A 115 -1.18 -22.58 1.32
N LEU A 116 -0.54 -23.08 0.28
CA LEU A 116 -0.34 -22.33 -0.94
C LEU A 116 -1.66 -22.22 -1.72
N GLN A 117 -1.91 -21.06 -2.33
CA GLN A 117 -3.03 -20.91 -3.24
C GLN A 117 -2.77 -21.68 -4.53
N SER A 118 -3.53 -22.75 -4.73
CA SER A 118 -3.36 -23.67 -5.87
C SER A 118 -4.10 -23.23 -7.14
N SER A 119 -4.48 -21.96 -7.26
CA SER A 119 -5.34 -21.46 -8.35
C SER A 119 -4.66 -21.34 -9.72
N ALA A 120 -3.33 -21.49 -9.80
CA ALA A 120 -2.59 -21.39 -11.06
C ALA A 120 -1.98 -22.74 -11.45
N ALA A 121 -2.06 -23.05 -12.75
CA ALA A 121 -1.33 -24.19 -13.30
C ALA A 121 0.18 -24.04 -13.03
N GLY A 122 0.79 -25.04 -12.40
CA GLY A 122 2.21 -25.01 -12.02
C GLY A 122 2.49 -24.58 -10.58
N SER A 123 1.48 -24.35 -9.76
CA SER A 123 1.67 -24.15 -8.32
C SER A 123 2.32 -25.37 -7.67
N ALA A 124 3.24 -25.12 -6.73
CA ALA A 124 3.85 -26.18 -5.94
C ALA A 124 2.80 -26.92 -5.10
N GLN A 125 2.93 -28.23 -5.00
CA GLN A 125 2.04 -29.08 -4.22
C GLN A 125 2.82 -29.77 -3.10
N ASN A 126 2.11 -30.13 -2.03
CA ASN A 126 2.66 -30.81 -0.85
C ASN A 126 3.75 -30.00 -0.13
N VAL A 127 3.71 -28.68 -0.26
CA VAL A 127 4.55 -27.74 0.47
C VAL A 127 3.68 -26.64 1.07
N GLY A 128 4.16 -26.00 2.11
CA GLY A 128 3.48 -24.86 2.75
C GLY A 128 4.50 -23.88 3.28
N ILE A 129 4.03 -22.81 3.92
CA ILE A 129 4.86 -21.76 4.47
C ILE A 129 4.65 -21.73 5.98
N GLN A 130 5.74 -21.81 6.74
CA GLN A 130 5.74 -21.58 8.18
C GLN A 130 6.24 -20.16 8.47
N ILE A 131 5.63 -19.52 9.46
CA ILE A 131 6.06 -18.23 9.97
C ILE A 131 6.70 -18.45 11.32
N LEU A 132 7.93 -17.97 11.46
CA LEU A 132 8.67 -18.03 12.72
C LEU A 132 8.72 -16.63 13.33
N ASP A 133 8.67 -16.59 14.65
CA ASP A 133 8.90 -15.33 15.36
C ASP A 133 10.41 -15.02 15.46
N ARG A 134 10.72 -13.91 16.12
CA ARG A 134 12.11 -13.47 16.32
C ARG A 134 12.97 -14.42 17.16
N THR A 135 12.36 -15.35 17.89
CA THR A 135 13.06 -16.37 18.70
C THR A 135 13.29 -17.65 17.93
N GLY A 136 12.68 -17.80 16.74
CA GLY A 136 12.72 -18.98 15.91
C GLY A 136 11.62 -19.99 16.22
N GLU A 137 10.65 -19.64 17.06
CA GLU A 137 9.45 -20.45 17.32
C GLU A 137 8.47 -20.35 16.17
N VAL A 138 7.91 -21.48 15.75
CA VAL A 138 6.88 -21.52 14.70
C VAL A 138 5.56 -21.01 15.26
N LEU A 139 4.92 -20.09 14.56
CA LEU A 139 3.66 -19.49 14.98
C LEU A 139 2.46 -20.29 14.50
N ILE A 140 1.46 -20.41 15.36
CA ILE A 140 0.12 -20.91 15.00
C ILE A 140 -0.62 -19.77 14.30
N LEU A 141 -1.31 -20.10 13.20
CA LEU A 141 -1.90 -19.12 12.28
C LEU A 141 -3.42 -18.99 12.48
N ASP A 142 -3.82 -18.95 13.75
CA ASP A 142 -5.21 -18.89 14.21
C ASP A 142 -5.74 -17.47 14.44
N GLY A 143 -4.87 -16.46 14.30
CA GLY A 143 -5.20 -15.06 14.58
C GLY A 143 -5.30 -14.71 16.07
N ALA A 144 -5.02 -15.65 16.97
CA ALA A 144 -5.15 -15.49 18.42
C ALA A 144 -3.85 -15.80 19.17
N THR A 145 -2.98 -16.65 18.60
CA THR A 145 -1.68 -16.98 19.17
C THR A 145 -0.65 -15.94 18.78
N PHE A 146 -0.08 -15.25 19.77
CA PHE A 146 0.86 -14.15 19.56
C PHE A 146 2.31 -14.59 19.55
N SER A 147 3.12 -13.92 18.76
CA SER A 147 4.57 -14.02 18.76
C SER A 147 5.20 -13.62 20.10
N ALA A 148 6.49 -13.89 20.26
CA ALA A 148 7.26 -13.29 21.33
C ALA A 148 7.18 -11.77 21.29
N LYS A 149 7.02 -11.15 22.46
CA LYS A 149 6.88 -9.70 22.64
C LYS A 149 8.17 -8.99 22.25
N THR A 150 8.03 -7.84 21.62
CA THR A 150 9.11 -6.91 21.29
C THR A 150 8.88 -5.62 22.04
N ASP A 151 9.90 -5.09 22.71
CA ASP A 151 9.81 -3.83 23.45
C ASP A 151 9.66 -2.66 22.46
N LEU A 152 8.80 -1.70 22.84
CA LEU A 152 8.61 -0.43 22.15
C LEU A 152 9.54 0.64 22.74
N TYR A 153 9.99 1.56 21.91
CA TYR A 153 10.90 2.65 22.29
C TYR A 153 10.63 3.92 21.48
#